data_b3adf5df620b2f04b8e49ba371ee9ef6
#
_entry.id   b3adf5df620b2f04b8e49ba371ee9ef6
#
_cell.length_a   1.000
_cell.length_b   1.000
_cell.length_c   1.000
_cell.angle_alpha   90.00
_cell.angle_beta   90.00
_cell.angle_gamma   90.00
#
_symmetry.space_group_name_H-M   'P 1'
#
loop_
_entity.id
_entity.type
_entity.pdbx_description
1 polymer ?
#
loop_
_entity_poly.entity_id
_entity_poly.type
_entity_poly.pdbx_seq_one_letter_code
_entity_poly.pdbx_strand_id
1 'polypeptide(L)'
;MIQELTFWGFGSFVLICSFLVIHTRNIFRAALMLVASFLGVAVLFVMLREEFLGVIQILFYVGAIAILIIFGIVMTRDSEQGNLPSGNTFFGAFVGTAVGLLIAITAVNTTWELIPSESVLHFQKLANDSPQIIGGLLLNQFILPFELVSVVLLAAIIGALAVVRD
;
A
#
# COMPACT_ATOMS: atom_id res chain seq x y z
N MET A 1 -18.33 -15.88 10.55
CA MET A 1 -19.36 -15.40 9.59
C MET A 1 -19.32 -13.87 9.41
N ILE A 2 -19.56 -13.05 10.47
CA ILE A 2 -19.53 -11.57 10.32
C ILE A 2 -18.14 -11.08 9.88
N GLN A 3 -17.07 -11.55 10.52
CA GLN A 3 -15.70 -11.15 10.19
C GLN A 3 -15.30 -11.52 8.76
N GLU A 4 -15.67 -12.71 8.30
CA GLU A 4 -15.42 -13.14 6.91
C GLU A 4 -16.18 -12.28 5.90
N LEU A 5 -17.46 -12.00 6.19
CA LEU A 5 -18.28 -11.15 5.32
C LEU A 5 -17.69 -9.73 5.22
N THR A 6 -17.25 -9.19 6.35
CA THR A 6 -16.62 -7.86 6.40
C THR A 6 -15.28 -7.85 5.66
N PHE A 7 -14.47 -8.91 5.81
CA PHE A 7 -13.21 -9.06 5.07
C PHE A 7 -13.42 -9.09 3.56
N TRP A 8 -14.35 -9.90 3.07
CA TRP A 8 -14.68 -9.96 1.64
C TRP A 8 -15.28 -8.64 1.15
N GLY A 9 -16.07 -7.95 1.99
CA GLY A 9 -16.63 -6.64 1.68
C GLY A 9 -15.54 -5.58 1.47
N PHE A 10 -14.61 -5.43 2.42
CA PHE A 10 -13.51 -4.49 2.28
C PHE A 10 -12.48 -4.91 1.22
N GLY A 11 -12.23 -6.21 1.06
CA GLY A 11 -11.40 -6.72 -0.03
C GLY A 11 -11.97 -6.35 -1.40
N SER A 12 -13.26 -6.57 -1.62
CA SER A 12 -13.94 -6.16 -2.85
C SER A 12 -13.92 -4.64 -3.05
N PHE A 13 -14.11 -3.86 -1.99
CA PHE A 13 -14.03 -2.40 -2.02
C PHE A 13 -12.65 -1.92 -2.50
N VAL A 14 -11.57 -2.48 -1.94
CA VAL A 14 -10.19 -2.15 -2.34
C VAL A 14 -9.97 -2.48 -3.82
N LEU A 15 -10.41 -3.65 -4.28
CA LEU A 15 -10.27 -4.05 -5.69
C LEU A 15 -11.04 -3.12 -6.63
N ILE A 16 -12.26 -2.74 -6.27
CA ILE A 16 -13.07 -1.80 -7.06
C ILE A 16 -12.39 -0.43 -7.12
N CYS A 17 -11.95 0.12 -5.97
CA CYS A 17 -11.23 1.39 -5.94
C CYS A 17 -9.96 1.35 -6.77
N SER A 18 -9.15 0.29 -6.67
CA SER A 18 -7.92 0.11 -7.44
C SER A 18 -8.19 0.03 -8.95
N PHE A 19 -9.26 -0.65 -9.35
CA PHE A 19 -9.71 -0.69 -10.74
C PHE A 19 -10.14 0.69 -11.23
N LEU A 20 -10.88 1.46 -10.42
CA LEU A 20 -11.30 2.81 -10.73
C LEU A 20 -10.13 3.79 -10.87
N VAL A 21 -9.04 3.62 -10.08
CA VAL A 21 -7.80 4.41 -10.24
C VAL A 21 -7.28 4.32 -11.67
N ILE A 22 -7.22 3.10 -12.22
CA ILE A 22 -6.67 2.85 -13.55
C ILE A 22 -7.63 3.32 -14.65
N HIS A 23 -8.94 3.15 -14.45
CA HIS A 23 -9.95 3.41 -15.47
C HIS A 23 -10.39 4.89 -15.55
N THR A 24 -10.17 5.66 -14.49
CA THR A 24 -10.59 7.06 -14.40
C THR A 24 -9.65 7.96 -15.20
N ARG A 25 -10.19 8.69 -16.19
CA ARG A 25 -9.40 9.60 -17.03
C ARG A 25 -8.94 10.87 -16.30
N ASN A 26 -9.69 11.33 -15.32
CA ASN A 26 -9.36 12.51 -14.54
C ASN A 26 -8.41 12.12 -13.42
N ILE A 27 -7.16 12.64 -13.49
CA ILE A 27 -6.06 12.28 -12.58
C ILE A 27 -6.41 12.63 -11.12
N PHE A 28 -7.11 13.75 -10.88
CA PHE A 28 -7.53 14.11 -9.52
C PHE A 28 -8.54 13.11 -8.93
N ARG A 29 -9.53 12.67 -9.73
CA ARG A 29 -10.47 11.63 -9.29
C ARG A 29 -9.77 10.30 -9.09
N ALA A 30 -8.82 9.93 -9.94
CA ALA A 30 -8.00 8.74 -9.76
C ALA A 30 -7.23 8.78 -8.43
N ALA A 31 -6.64 9.93 -8.08
CA ALA A 31 -5.95 10.11 -6.80
C ALA A 31 -6.90 9.96 -5.59
N LEU A 32 -8.14 10.46 -5.69
CA LEU A 32 -9.13 10.24 -4.63
C LEU A 32 -9.53 8.76 -4.47
N MET A 33 -9.65 8.02 -5.58
CA MET A 33 -9.89 6.57 -5.53
C MET A 33 -8.70 5.81 -4.94
N LEU A 34 -7.46 6.29 -5.19
CA LEU A 34 -6.25 5.75 -4.57
C LEU A 34 -6.28 5.92 -3.04
N VAL A 35 -6.66 7.11 -2.55
CA VAL A 35 -6.85 7.35 -1.11
C VAL A 35 -7.88 6.39 -0.51
N ALA A 36 -9.03 6.22 -1.18
CA ALA A 36 -10.07 5.29 -0.74
C ALA A 36 -9.56 3.84 -0.70
N SER A 37 -8.77 3.42 -1.70
CA SER A 37 -8.11 2.11 -1.70
C SER A 37 -7.16 1.95 -0.51
N PHE A 38 -6.31 2.93 -0.23
CA PHE A 38 -5.40 2.90 0.92
C PHE A 38 -6.12 2.82 2.26
N LEU A 39 -7.24 3.53 2.42
CA LEU A 39 -8.09 3.42 3.61
C LEU A 39 -8.68 2.02 3.74
N GLY A 40 -9.15 1.43 2.64
CA GLY A 40 -9.64 0.06 2.64
C GLY A 40 -8.57 -0.95 3.07
N VAL A 41 -7.33 -0.79 2.59
CA VAL A 41 -6.18 -1.61 3.01
C VAL A 41 -5.89 -1.45 4.51
N ALA A 42 -5.98 -0.24 5.06
CA ALA A 42 -5.80 -0.01 6.50
C ALA A 42 -6.82 -0.81 7.32
N VAL A 43 -8.09 -0.82 6.89
CA VAL A 43 -9.14 -1.62 7.55
C VAL A 43 -8.82 -3.11 7.47
N LEU A 44 -8.32 -3.62 6.33
CA LEU A 44 -7.91 -5.02 6.20
C LEU A 44 -6.78 -5.37 7.17
N PHE A 45 -5.78 -4.51 7.38
CA PHE A 45 -4.74 -4.73 8.38
C PHE A 45 -5.32 -4.85 9.80
N VAL A 46 -6.22 -3.95 10.19
CA VAL A 46 -6.89 -4.02 11.50
C VAL A 46 -7.70 -5.31 11.64
N MET A 47 -8.38 -5.74 10.58
CA MET A 47 -9.13 -7.00 10.59
C MET A 47 -8.23 -8.24 10.74
N LEU A 48 -7.00 -8.17 10.23
CA LEU A 48 -5.97 -9.20 10.34
C LEU A 48 -5.24 -9.16 11.71
N ARG A 49 -5.69 -8.33 12.65
CA ARG A 49 -5.06 -8.11 13.96
C ARG A 49 -3.69 -7.43 13.92
N GLU A 50 -3.38 -6.79 12.81
CA GLU A 50 -2.14 -6.02 12.62
C GLU A 50 -2.43 -4.51 12.78
N GLU A 51 -2.82 -4.10 13.99
CA GLU A 51 -3.23 -2.72 14.29
C GLU A 51 -2.10 -1.71 14.01
N PHE A 52 -0.86 -2.09 14.33
CA PHE A 52 0.30 -1.24 14.07
C PHE A 52 0.50 -0.94 12.59
N LEU A 53 0.36 -1.97 11.74
CA LEU A 53 0.43 -1.80 10.27
C LEU A 53 -0.74 -0.97 9.74
N GLY A 54 -1.94 -1.12 10.32
CA GLY A 54 -3.09 -0.28 9.99
C GLY A 54 -2.84 1.20 10.28
N VAL A 55 -2.23 1.52 11.42
CA VAL A 55 -1.85 2.91 11.79
C VAL A 55 -0.78 3.45 10.84
N ILE A 56 0.26 2.67 10.53
CA ILE A 56 1.28 3.04 9.55
C ILE A 56 0.67 3.30 8.18
N GLN A 57 -0.25 2.47 7.74
CA GLN A 57 -0.96 2.64 6.46
C GLN A 57 -1.70 3.98 6.41
N ILE A 58 -2.41 4.35 7.47
CA ILE A 58 -3.11 5.64 7.52
C ILE A 58 -2.12 6.80 7.60
N LEU A 59 -1.11 6.72 8.46
CA LEU A 59 -0.20 7.84 8.72
C LEU A 59 0.67 8.15 7.50
N PHE A 60 1.31 7.13 6.90
CA PHE A 60 2.25 7.33 5.80
C PHE A 60 1.59 7.29 4.43
N TYR A 61 0.76 6.28 4.14
CA TYR A 61 0.19 6.14 2.79
C TYR A 61 -0.96 7.10 2.55
N VAL A 62 -1.88 7.24 3.48
CA VAL A 62 -3.01 8.18 3.35
C VAL A 62 -2.58 9.60 3.75
N GLY A 63 -1.89 9.76 4.87
CA GLY A 63 -1.51 11.06 5.42
C GLY A 63 -0.39 11.75 4.64
N ALA A 64 0.73 11.09 4.39
CA ALA A 64 1.88 11.73 3.74
C ALA A 64 1.87 11.53 2.22
N ILE A 65 1.87 10.29 1.74
CA ILE A 65 2.11 9.97 0.31
C ILE A 65 0.92 10.42 -0.54
N ALA A 66 -0.30 10.08 -0.15
CA ALA A 66 -1.48 10.43 -0.95
C ALA A 66 -1.70 11.95 -1.00
N ILE A 67 -1.49 12.66 0.11
CA ILE A 67 -1.59 14.12 0.14
C ILE A 67 -0.53 14.76 -0.77
N LEU A 68 0.71 14.23 -0.76
CA LEU A 68 1.78 14.70 -1.62
C LEU A 68 1.45 14.48 -3.11
N ILE A 69 0.88 13.32 -3.46
CA ILE A 69 0.44 13.01 -4.82
C ILE A 69 -0.67 13.97 -5.24
N ILE A 70 -1.69 14.18 -4.40
CA ILE A 70 -2.80 15.10 -4.70
C ILE A 70 -2.26 16.51 -4.88
N PHE A 71 -1.37 16.96 -4.01
CA PHE A 71 -0.74 18.27 -4.10
C PHE A 71 0.04 18.42 -5.43
N GLY A 72 0.85 17.40 -5.78
CA GLY A 72 1.57 17.38 -7.06
C GLY A 72 0.63 17.48 -8.27
N ILE A 73 -0.49 16.75 -8.25
CA ILE A 73 -1.50 16.80 -9.30
C ILE A 73 -2.14 18.18 -9.41
N VAL A 74 -2.50 18.80 -8.27
CA VAL A 74 -3.12 20.14 -8.25
C VAL A 74 -2.14 21.23 -8.75
N MET A 75 -0.84 21.06 -8.48
CA MET A 75 0.18 21.99 -8.95
C MET A 75 0.51 21.80 -10.44
N THR A 76 0.15 20.69 -11.05
CA THR A 76 0.41 20.40 -12.46
C THR A 76 -0.75 20.90 -13.32
N ARG A 77 -0.52 21.97 -14.09
CA ARG A 77 -1.54 22.75 -14.80
C ARG A 77 -2.29 22.01 -15.94
N ASP A 78 -1.70 20.94 -16.50
CA ASP A 78 -2.23 20.18 -17.64
C ASP A 78 -2.84 18.81 -17.27
N SER A 79 -3.11 18.57 -16.00
CA SER A 79 -3.59 17.27 -15.52
C SER A 79 -5.03 16.90 -15.93
N GLU A 80 -5.77 17.84 -16.53
CA GLU A 80 -7.15 17.60 -17.01
C GLU A 80 -7.23 16.87 -18.36
N GLN A 81 -6.17 16.91 -19.15
CA GLN A 81 -6.11 16.19 -20.43
C GLN A 81 -5.76 14.72 -20.15
N GLY A 82 -6.78 13.90 -19.94
CA GLY A 82 -6.63 12.46 -19.69
C GLY A 82 -5.74 11.79 -20.74
N ASN A 83 -5.11 10.70 -20.29
CA ASN A 83 -4.16 9.91 -21.08
C ASN A 83 -4.76 9.52 -22.44
N LEU A 84 -4.09 9.89 -23.54
CA LEU A 84 -4.48 9.46 -24.88
C LEU A 84 -4.36 7.92 -24.98
N PRO A 85 -5.29 7.25 -25.69
CA PRO A 85 -5.19 5.81 -25.84
C PRO A 85 -3.88 5.43 -26.51
N SER A 86 -3.00 4.76 -25.78
CA SER A 86 -1.74 4.25 -26.32
C SER A 86 -2.00 3.06 -27.23
N GLY A 87 -1.34 3.00 -28.39
CA GLY A 87 -1.45 1.89 -29.34
C GLY A 87 -1.04 0.51 -28.76
N ASN A 88 -0.40 0.48 -27.58
CA ASN A 88 0.09 -0.74 -26.93
C ASN A 88 -0.85 -1.31 -25.86
N THR A 89 -2.11 -0.89 -25.83
CA THR A 89 -3.10 -1.37 -24.84
C THR A 89 -3.27 -2.89 -24.87
N PHE A 90 -3.20 -3.50 -26.06
CA PHE A 90 -3.32 -4.95 -26.20
C PHE A 90 -2.14 -5.70 -25.56
N PHE A 91 -0.92 -5.22 -25.76
CA PHE A 91 0.27 -5.82 -25.15
C PHE A 91 0.24 -5.68 -23.60
N GLY A 92 -0.15 -4.52 -23.08
CA GLY A 92 -0.33 -4.30 -21.64
C GLY A 92 -1.39 -5.22 -21.03
N ALA A 93 -2.53 -5.38 -21.69
CA ALA A 93 -3.58 -6.29 -21.25
C ALA A 93 -3.10 -7.76 -21.27
N PHE A 94 -2.36 -8.17 -22.29
CA PHE A 94 -1.80 -9.53 -22.38
C PHE A 94 -0.82 -9.81 -21.22
N VAL A 95 0.14 -8.91 -20.99
CA VAL A 95 1.12 -9.06 -19.89
C VAL A 95 0.41 -9.05 -18.53
N GLY A 96 -0.52 -8.13 -18.29
CA GLY A 96 -1.28 -8.05 -17.05
C GLY A 96 -2.09 -9.33 -16.78
N THR A 97 -2.75 -9.87 -17.80
CA THR A 97 -3.50 -11.11 -17.69
C THR A 97 -2.57 -12.32 -17.43
N ALA A 98 -1.42 -12.38 -18.10
CA ALA A 98 -0.45 -13.45 -17.89
C ALA A 98 0.11 -13.45 -16.45
N VAL A 99 0.48 -12.29 -15.93
CA VAL A 99 0.93 -12.13 -14.53
C VAL A 99 -0.19 -12.48 -13.54
N GLY A 100 -1.40 -12.01 -13.78
CA GLY A 100 -2.56 -12.33 -12.94
C GLY A 100 -2.86 -13.85 -12.90
N LEU A 101 -2.78 -14.52 -14.05
CA LEU A 101 -2.94 -15.98 -14.14
C LEU A 101 -1.82 -16.72 -13.38
N LEU A 102 -0.57 -16.31 -13.52
CA LEU A 102 0.54 -16.91 -12.77
C LEU A 102 0.32 -16.80 -11.26
N ILE A 103 -0.07 -15.62 -10.76
CA ILE A 103 -0.38 -15.43 -9.35
C ILE A 103 -1.56 -16.30 -8.91
N ALA A 104 -2.62 -16.38 -9.70
CA ALA A 104 -3.78 -17.21 -9.39
C ALA A 104 -3.43 -18.70 -9.37
N ILE A 105 -2.66 -19.19 -10.34
CA ILE A 105 -2.23 -20.59 -10.40
C ILE A 105 -1.35 -20.94 -9.20
N THR A 106 -0.38 -20.08 -8.86
CA THR A 106 0.46 -20.31 -7.67
C THR A 106 -0.34 -20.27 -6.37
N ALA A 107 -1.27 -19.35 -6.22
CA ALA A 107 -2.13 -19.26 -5.03
C ALA A 107 -3.01 -20.50 -4.82
N VAL A 108 -3.55 -21.07 -5.91
CA VAL A 108 -4.42 -22.27 -5.85
C VAL A 108 -3.62 -23.56 -5.68
N ASN A 109 -2.43 -23.66 -6.30
CA ASN A 109 -1.62 -24.88 -6.23
C ASN A 109 -0.69 -24.94 -5.01
N THR A 110 -0.54 -23.85 -4.26
CA THR A 110 0.26 -23.86 -3.03
C THR A 110 -0.53 -24.51 -1.90
N THR A 111 0.07 -25.51 -1.27
CA THR A 111 -0.46 -26.08 -0.01
C THR A 111 -0.15 -25.12 1.13
N TRP A 112 -1.18 -24.39 1.56
CA TRP A 112 -1.06 -23.48 2.69
C TRP A 112 -1.06 -24.29 3.98
N GLU A 113 0.08 -24.33 4.67
CA GLU A 113 0.13 -24.93 6.01
C GLU A 113 -0.62 -24.02 6.98
N LEU A 114 -1.68 -24.55 7.59
CA LEU A 114 -2.40 -23.84 8.64
C LEU A 114 -1.54 -23.80 9.90
N ILE A 115 -1.45 -22.63 10.50
CA ILE A 115 -0.72 -22.44 11.77
C ILE A 115 -1.39 -23.32 12.83
N PRO A 116 -0.63 -24.19 13.53
CA PRO A 116 -1.19 -25.01 14.61
C PRO A 116 -1.88 -24.13 15.66
N SER A 117 -3.03 -24.57 16.16
CA SER A 117 -3.85 -23.80 17.11
C SER A 117 -3.08 -23.39 18.39
N GLU A 118 -2.09 -24.17 18.80
CA GLU A 118 -1.22 -23.85 19.94
C GLU A 118 -0.33 -22.63 19.67
N SER A 119 0.06 -22.41 18.41
CA SER A 119 0.90 -21.29 17.99
C SER A 119 0.11 -19.97 17.86
N VAL A 120 -1.21 -20.02 17.70
CA VAL A 120 -2.05 -18.83 17.50
C VAL A 120 -1.93 -17.84 18.66
N LEU A 121 -1.89 -18.34 19.91
CA LEU A 121 -1.71 -17.50 21.10
C LEU A 121 -0.34 -16.81 21.12
N HIS A 122 0.70 -17.50 20.64
CA HIS A 122 2.04 -16.94 20.55
C HIS A 122 2.09 -15.84 19.48
N PHE A 123 1.50 -16.07 18.32
CA PHE A 123 1.40 -15.07 17.25
C PHE A 123 0.56 -13.85 17.64
N GLN A 124 -0.53 -14.04 18.41
CA GLN A 124 -1.31 -12.90 18.93
C GLN A 124 -0.50 -12.03 19.89
N LYS A 125 0.34 -12.62 20.76
CA LYS A 125 1.25 -11.84 21.60
C LYS A 125 2.27 -11.08 20.75
N LEU A 126 2.87 -11.72 19.76
CA LEU A 126 3.82 -11.07 18.84
C LEU A 126 3.17 -9.92 18.07
N ALA A 127 1.91 -10.06 17.63
CA ALA A 127 1.19 -8.99 16.95
C ALA A 127 0.92 -7.79 17.86
N ASN A 128 0.55 -8.02 19.12
CA ASN A 128 0.34 -6.95 20.10
C ASN A 128 1.64 -6.22 20.48
N ASP A 129 2.76 -6.94 20.50
CA ASP A 129 4.09 -6.40 20.85
C ASP A 129 4.89 -6.00 19.58
N SER A 130 4.27 -6.02 18.40
CA SER A 130 4.95 -5.76 17.13
C SER A 130 5.72 -4.44 17.08
N PRO A 131 5.25 -3.29 17.63
CA PRO A 131 6.04 -2.07 17.64
C PRO A 131 7.35 -2.20 18.43
N GLN A 132 7.30 -2.86 19.59
CA GLN A 132 8.48 -3.07 20.45
C GLN A 132 9.48 -4.04 19.81
N ILE A 133 8.98 -5.11 19.19
CA ILE A 133 9.79 -6.09 18.48
C ILE A 133 10.48 -5.46 17.27
N ILE A 134 9.72 -4.72 16.45
CA ILE A 134 10.26 -4.02 15.27
C ILE A 134 11.30 -2.98 15.71
N GLY A 135 11.00 -2.17 16.73
CA GLY A 135 11.94 -1.21 17.29
C GLY A 135 13.22 -1.85 17.80
N GLY A 136 13.09 -2.96 18.51
CA GLY A 136 14.24 -3.74 18.99
C GLY A 136 15.09 -4.32 17.85
N LEU A 137 14.46 -4.84 16.80
CA LEU A 137 15.17 -5.37 15.63
C LEU A 137 15.87 -4.26 14.84
N LEU A 138 15.23 -3.10 14.65
CA LEU A 138 15.82 -1.96 13.95
C LEU A 138 17.07 -1.40 14.67
N LEU A 139 17.04 -1.36 16.01
CA LEU A 139 18.14 -0.82 16.80
C LEU A 139 19.28 -1.81 17.08
N ASN A 140 19.08 -3.10 16.83
CA ASN A 140 20.08 -4.14 17.06
C ASN A 140 20.50 -4.82 15.75
N GLN A 141 19.66 -5.72 15.23
CA GLN A 141 20.00 -6.56 14.09
C GLN A 141 20.02 -5.79 12.76
N PHE A 142 19.12 -4.82 12.60
CA PHE A 142 18.96 -4.02 11.38
C PHE A 142 19.43 -2.57 11.56
N ILE A 143 20.46 -2.35 12.40
CA ILE A 143 20.99 -1.00 12.67
C ILE A 143 21.54 -0.33 11.39
N LEU A 144 22.21 -1.07 10.51
CA LEU A 144 22.74 -0.53 9.26
C LEU A 144 21.64 -0.05 8.30
N PRO A 145 20.60 -0.84 7.97
CA PRO A 145 19.45 -0.34 7.23
C PRO A 145 18.78 0.87 7.88
N PHE A 146 18.65 0.88 9.21
CA PHE A 146 18.07 2.02 9.94
C PHE A 146 18.91 3.29 9.76
N GLU A 147 20.23 3.21 9.86
CA GLU A 147 21.14 4.33 9.64
C GLU A 147 21.11 4.83 8.18
N LEU A 148 21.06 3.92 7.21
CA LEU A 148 20.94 4.29 5.79
C LEU A 148 19.64 5.06 5.50
N VAL A 149 18.52 4.66 6.10
CA VAL A 149 17.23 5.39 5.97
C VAL A 149 17.35 6.80 6.54
N SER A 150 18.05 6.99 7.66
CA SER A 150 18.25 8.33 8.24
C SER A 150 19.07 9.24 7.34
N VAL A 151 20.10 8.70 6.64
CA VAL A 151 20.89 9.44 5.65
C VAL A 151 20.04 9.82 4.44
N VAL A 152 19.18 8.90 3.95
CA VAL A 152 18.24 9.17 2.86
C VAL A 152 17.25 10.27 3.25
N LEU A 153 16.73 10.25 4.48
CA LEU A 153 15.85 11.29 4.99
C LEU A 153 16.54 12.66 5.02
N LEU A 154 17.79 12.71 5.51
CA LEU A 154 18.59 13.93 5.52
C LEU A 154 18.82 14.46 4.11
N ALA A 155 19.18 13.59 3.16
CA ALA A 155 19.38 13.96 1.76
C ALA A 155 18.08 14.49 1.14
N ALA A 156 16.93 13.89 1.45
CA ALA A 156 15.62 14.36 0.97
C ALA A 156 15.28 15.76 1.50
N ILE A 157 15.56 16.03 2.78
CA ILE A 157 15.35 17.36 3.39
C ILE A 157 16.25 18.40 2.73
N ILE A 158 17.54 18.09 2.55
CA ILE A 158 18.50 19.01 1.89
C ILE A 158 18.07 19.26 0.43
N GLY A 159 17.66 18.20 -0.28
CA GLY A 159 17.16 18.31 -1.66
C GLY A 159 15.92 19.20 -1.75
N ALA A 160 14.95 19.03 -0.86
CA ALA A 160 13.75 19.86 -0.81
C ALA A 160 14.09 21.33 -0.54
N LEU A 161 15.01 21.61 0.40
CA LEU A 161 15.46 22.98 0.69
C LEU A 161 16.22 23.62 -0.48
N ALA A 162 17.02 22.83 -1.20
CA ALA A 162 17.76 23.32 -2.37
C ALA A 162 16.81 23.77 -3.49
N VAL A 163 15.72 22.99 -3.74
CA VAL A 163 14.72 23.35 -4.76
C VAL A 163 13.90 24.59 -4.40
N VAL A 164 13.62 24.81 -3.12
CA VAL A 164 12.82 25.97 -2.66
C VAL A 164 13.64 27.27 -2.67
N ARG A 165 14.98 27.18 -2.66
CA ARG A 165 15.88 28.35 -2.56
C ARG A 165 16.03 29.14 -3.87
N ASP A 166 15.70 28.56 -5.03
CA ASP A 166 15.68 29.23 -6.33
C ASP A 166 14.31 29.83 -6.64
#